data_5fd81c684d8652bb4ba8964078771dd0
#
_entry.id   5fd81c684d8652bb4ba8964078771dd0
#
_cell.length_a   1.000
_cell.length_b   1.000
_cell.length_c   1.000
_cell.angle_alpha   90.00
_cell.angle_beta   90.00
_cell.angle_gamma   90.00
#
_symmetry.space_group_name_H-M   'P 1'
#
loop_
_entity.id
_entity.type
_entity.pdbx_description
1 polymer ?
#
loop_
_entity_poly.entity_id
_entity_poly.type
_entity_poly.pdbx_seq_one_letter_code
_entity_poly.pdbx_strand_id
1 'polypeptide(L)'
;VMYTHPDLAANMWCNPGESVQGAQTDGDGNGYEGDLHGYNFVTESGDITWTDANDTGHGTHVAGTIAAVNNNGIGVSGVAGGDGTPNSGVKIMSCQVFSGQNSVTLAGEARAIKYAADNGAVILQCSWGYNSSESSIINGYTPGPATEKEWAETYPLEKEALDYFINNAGSPNGVIDGGIPVFAAGNE
;
A
#
# COMPACT_ATOMS: atom_id res chain seq x y z
N VAL A 1 -5.00 -5.65 3.59
CA VAL A 1 -4.42 -6.92 3.10
C VAL A 1 -4.43 -7.95 4.21
N MET A 2 -4.94 -9.17 3.92
CA MET A 2 -4.90 -10.31 4.85
C MET A 2 -3.46 -10.85 4.95
N TYR A 3 -2.66 -10.26 5.80
CA TYR A 3 -1.24 -10.61 5.95
C TYR A 3 -1.02 -12.05 6.47
N THR A 4 -2.05 -12.65 7.09
CA THR A 4 -2.03 -14.06 7.54
C THR A 4 -2.47 -15.05 6.47
N HIS A 5 -2.81 -14.58 5.25
CA HIS A 5 -3.25 -15.49 4.17
C HIS A 5 -2.15 -16.51 3.85
N PRO A 6 -2.43 -17.82 3.81
CA PRO A 6 -1.42 -18.86 3.66
C PRO A 6 -0.59 -18.74 2.37
N ASP A 7 -1.15 -18.12 1.34
CA ASP A 7 -0.47 -17.88 0.06
C ASP A 7 0.29 -16.53 0.00
N LEU A 8 0.23 -15.71 1.04
CA LEU A 8 0.88 -14.40 1.11
C LEU A 8 1.86 -14.26 2.28
N ALA A 9 1.61 -14.93 3.40
CA ALA A 9 2.30 -14.69 4.67
C ALA A 9 3.84 -14.71 4.56
N ALA A 10 4.40 -15.62 3.76
CA ALA A 10 5.85 -15.72 3.57
C ALA A 10 6.44 -14.55 2.74
N ASN A 11 5.60 -13.85 1.97
CA ASN A 11 5.98 -12.70 1.16
C ASN A 11 5.49 -11.38 1.76
N MET A 12 5.02 -11.36 3.00
CA MET A 12 4.80 -10.10 3.71
C MET A 12 6.14 -9.49 4.13
N TRP A 13 6.22 -8.16 4.03
CA TRP A 13 7.29 -7.40 4.64
C TRP A 13 7.20 -7.48 6.16
N CYS A 14 8.34 -7.47 6.82
CA CYS A 14 8.41 -7.42 8.28
C CYS A 14 9.29 -6.24 8.68
N ASN A 15 8.72 -5.33 9.48
CA ASN A 15 9.49 -4.28 10.13
C ASN A 15 10.48 -4.94 11.13
N PRO A 16 11.78 -4.76 10.97
CA PRO A 16 12.76 -5.40 11.85
C PRO A 16 12.74 -4.86 13.29
N GLY A 17 12.13 -3.70 13.51
CA GLY A 17 11.95 -3.10 14.85
C GLY A 17 10.75 -3.65 15.61
N GLU A 18 9.85 -4.36 14.94
CA GLU A 18 8.60 -4.85 15.52
C GLU A 18 8.57 -6.37 15.63
N SER A 19 7.75 -6.89 16.55
CA SER A 19 7.61 -8.33 16.79
C SER A 19 6.18 -8.84 16.70
N VAL A 20 5.19 -7.97 16.84
CA VAL A 20 3.76 -8.33 16.85
C VAL A 20 2.97 -7.26 16.12
N GLN A 21 2.20 -7.68 15.11
CA GLN A 21 1.26 -6.80 14.42
C GLN A 21 0.18 -6.30 15.37
N GLY A 22 -0.08 -4.99 15.39
CA GLY A 22 -1.08 -4.37 16.26
C GLY A 22 -0.66 -4.25 17.73
N ALA A 23 0.60 -4.47 18.07
CA ALA A 23 1.11 -4.19 19.41
C ALA A 23 0.98 -2.69 19.73
N GLN A 24 0.77 -2.36 21.01
CA GLN A 24 0.73 -0.97 21.48
C GLN A 24 2.14 -0.49 21.91
N THR A 25 3.13 -0.84 21.09
CA THR A 25 4.53 -0.47 21.28
C THR A 25 5.11 -0.11 19.92
N ASP A 26 5.97 0.88 19.93
CA ASP A 26 6.75 1.32 18.79
C ASP A 26 8.20 0.93 19.07
N GLY A 27 8.63 -0.19 18.50
CA GLY A 27 9.90 -0.84 18.83
C GLY A 27 11.10 -0.17 18.17
N ASP A 28 10.92 0.50 17.04
CA ASP A 28 11.97 1.21 16.30
C ASP A 28 11.91 2.74 16.45
N GLY A 29 10.86 3.26 17.11
CA GLY A 29 10.71 4.70 17.35
C GLY A 29 10.30 5.48 16.09
N ASN A 30 9.67 4.82 15.12
CA ASN A 30 9.26 5.44 13.86
C ASN A 30 7.94 6.23 13.95
N GLY A 31 7.24 6.13 15.09
CA GLY A 31 5.95 6.79 15.36
C GLY A 31 4.73 5.95 14.98
N TYR A 32 4.91 4.66 14.63
CA TYR A 32 3.84 3.74 14.21
C TYR A 32 3.85 2.48 15.08
N GLU A 33 3.00 2.43 16.10
CA GLU A 33 2.92 1.30 17.03
C GLU A 33 2.45 0.02 16.34
N GLY A 34 3.20 -1.07 16.51
CA GLY A 34 2.81 -2.42 16.07
C GLY A 34 2.69 -2.62 14.56
N ASP A 35 3.51 -1.96 13.79
CA ASP A 35 3.50 -1.93 12.32
C ASP A 35 4.33 -3.06 11.66
N LEU A 36 4.32 -4.28 12.22
CA LEU A 36 5.15 -5.41 11.76
C LEU A 36 5.02 -5.70 10.25
N HIS A 37 3.82 -5.66 9.69
CA HIS A 37 3.56 -5.90 8.26
C HIS A 37 3.05 -4.67 7.51
N GLY A 38 3.11 -3.51 8.16
CA GLY A 38 2.56 -2.25 7.71
C GLY A 38 1.56 -1.67 8.70
N TYR A 39 0.82 -0.66 8.30
CA TYR A 39 0.00 0.15 9.20
C TYR A 39 -1.36 0.49 8.61
N ASN A 40 -2.37 0.63 9.47
CA ASN A 40 -3.72 1.05 9.12
C ASN A 40 -3.86 2.57 9.33
N PHE A 41 -3.79 3.32 8.24
CA PHE A 41 -3.89 4.79 8.26
C PHE A 41 -5.34 5.30 8.39
N VAL A 42 -6.35 4.42 8.26
CA VAL A 42 -7.75 4.77 8.48
C VAL A 42 -8.05 4.89 9.98
N THR A 43 -7.52 3.95 10.76
CA THR A 43 -7.72 3.89 12.23
C THR A 43 -6.53 4.42 13.02
N GLU A 44 -5.44 4.76 12.34
CA GLU A 44 -4.17 5.19 12.94
C GLU A 44 -3.64 4.17 13.97
N SER A 45 -3.56 2.90 13.55
CA SER A 45 -3.10 1.79 14.38
C SER A 45 -2.39 0.71 13.58
N GLY A 46 -1.63 -0.15 14.26
CA GLY A 46 -1.06 -1.36 13.67
C GLY A 46 -2.11 -2.43 13.32
N ASP A 47 -3.38 -2.26 13.68
CA ASP A 47 -4.45 -3.23 13.39
C ASP A 47 -4.87 -3.17 11.90
N ILE A 48 -4.18 -3.93 11.06
CA ILE A 48 -4.56 -4.11 9.66
C ILE A 48 -5.79 -5.00 9.59
N THR A 49 -6.86 -4.51 8.92
CA THR A 49 -8.15 -5.20 8.83
C THR A 49 -8.43 -5.68 7.40
N TRP A 50 -9.26 -6.72 7.26
CA TRP A 50 -9.71 -7.28 5.97
C TRP A 50 -11.11 -7.92 6.05
N THR A 51 -11.80 -7.73 7.17
CA THR A 51 -13.15 -8.24 7.43
C THR A 51 -14.11 -7.14 7.85
N ASP A 52 -13.77 -5.89 7.57
CA ASP A 52 -14.63 -4.75 7.86
C ASP A 52 -15.92 -4.83 7.06
N ALA A 53 -16.99 -4.22 7.58
CA ALA A 53 -18.25 -4.18 6.87
C ALA A 53 -18.09 -3.59 5.46
N ASN A 54 -18.54 -4.33 4.46
CA ASN A 54 -18.39 -4.03 3.03
C ASN A 54 -16.95 -4.12 2.48
N ASP A 55 -16.03 -4.78 3.19
CA ASP A 55 -14.73 -5.13 2.62
C ASP A 55 -14.93 -6.12 1.47
N THR A 56 -14.28 -5.85 0.35
CA THR A 56 -14.35 -6.69 -0.86
C THR A 56 -13.19 -7.68 -0.97
N GLY A 57 -12.22 -7.64 -0.06
CA GLY A 57 -10.96 -8.38 -0.18
C GLY A 57 -10.03 -7.85 -1.28
N HIS A 58 -10.35 -6.69 -1.88
CA HIS A 58 -9.64 -6.11 -3.02
C HIS A 58 -8.12 -6.00 -2.78
N GLY A 59 -7.68 -5.42 -1.66
CA GLY A 59 -6.25 -5.28 -1.34
C GLY A 59 -5.53 -6.63 -1.20
N THR A 60 -6.20 -7.65 -0.66
CA THR A 60 -5.65 -9.01 -0.57
C THR A 60 -5.52 -9.65 -1.95
N HIS A 61 -6.51 -9.45 -2.83
CA HIS A 61 -6.47 -9.94 -4.20
C HIS A 61 -5.35 -9.27 -5.02
N VAL A 62 -5.19 -7.95 -4.91
CA VAL A 62 -4.08 -7.22 -5.54
C VAL A 62 -2.73 -7.73 -5.05
N ALA A 63 -2.56 -7.89 -3.73
CA ALA A 63 -1.34 -8.44 -3.14
C ALA A 63 -1.06 -9.87 -3.64
N GLY A 64 -2.09 -10.70 -3.78
CA GLY A 64 -1.99 -12.05 -4.35
C GLY A 64 -1.52 -12.05 -5.81
N THR A 65 -2.08 -11.17 -6.62
CA THR A 65 -1.64 -11.01 -8.03
C THR A 65 -0.16 -10.64 -8.13
N ILE A 66 0.34 -9.83 -7.20
CA ILE A 66 1.74 -9.42 -7.17
C ILE A 66 2.63 -10.52 -6.60
N ALA A 67 2.31 -11.05 -5.44
CA ALA A 67 3.26 -11.74 -4.57
C ALA A 67 2.75 -13.06 -3.95
N ALA A 68 1.65 -13.65 -4.42
CA ALA A 68 1.30 -14.99 -3.97
C ALA A 68 2.47 -15.94 -4.19
N VAL A 69 2.78 -16.77 -3.18
CA VAL A 69 4.00 -17.59 -3.16
C VAL A 69 3.94 -18.66 -4.23
N ASN A 70 4.89 -18.64 -5.16
CA ASN A 70 4.94 -19.63 -6.23
C ASN A 70 5.41 -21.00 -5.71
N ASN A 71 4.97 -22.07 -6.38
CA ASN A 71 5.37 -23.45 -6.12
C ASN A 71 5.08 -23.98 -4.70
N ASN A 72 4.17 -23.35 -3.96
CA ASN A 72 3.79 -23.80 -2.61
C ASN A 72 2.59 -24.79 -2.61
N GLY A 73 1.99 -25.06 -3.77
CA GLY A 73 0.82 -25.95 -3.90
C GLY A 73 -0.49 -25.37 -3.36
N ILE A 74 -0.55 -24.07 -3.09
CA ILE A 74 -1.70 -23.37 -2.51
C ILE A 74 -2.11 -22.24 -3.48
N GLY A 75 -3.40 -21.94 -3.56
CA GLY A 75 -3.95 -20.73 -4.18
C GLY A 75 -3.50 -20.47 -5.62
N VAL A 76 -2.78 -19.38 -5.83
CA VAL A 76 -2.36 -18.89 -7.15
C VAL A 76 -0.85 -18.61 -7.19
N SER A 77 -0.33 -18.27 -8.36
CA SER A 77 1.06 -17.81 -8.53
C SER A 77 1.07 -16.29 -8.74
N GLY A 78 1.73 -15.55 -7.87
CA GLY A 78 1.97 -14.13 -8.04
C GLY A 78 3.00 -13.86 -9.14
N VAL A 79 2.85 -12.73 -9.86
CA VAL A 79 3.80 -12.35 -10.93
C VAL A 79 5.23 -12.24 -10.41
N ALA A 80 5.40 -11.77 -9.17
CA ALA A 80 6.68 -11.62 -8.48
C ALA A 80 6.74 -12.47 -7.19
N GLY A 81 6.00 -13.59 -7.14
CA GLY A 81 5.88 -14.47 -5.99
C GLY A 81 7.11 -15.32 -5.67
N GLY A 82 8.18 -15.17 -6.43
CA GLY A 82 9.42 -15.93 -6.28
C GLY A 82 9.39 -17.27 -6.97
N ASP A 83 10.31 -18.17 -6.60
CA ASP A 83 10.46 -19.52 -7.16
C ASP A 83 10.05 -20.63 -6.18
N GLY A 84 9.50 -20.26 -5.01
CA GLY A 84 9.12 -21.16 -3.92
C GLY A 84 10.23 -21.38 -2.88
N THR A 85 11.42 -20.87 -3.11
CA THR A 85 12.45 -20.84 -2.07
C THR A 85 12.23 -19.66 -1.11
N PRO A 86 12.66 -19.77 0.17
CA PRO A 86 12.50 -18.68 1.12
C PRO A 86 13.11 -17.37 0.64
N ASN A 87 12.34 -16.28 0.76
CA ASN A 87 12.75 -14.92 0.38
C ASN A 87 13.06 -14.68 -1.11
N SER A 88 12.64 -15.56 -2.01
CA SER A 88 12.79 -15.36 -3.45
C SER A 88 11.74 -14.41 -4.06
N GLY A 89 10.58 -14.27 -3.41
CA GLY A 89 9.52 -13.34 -3.83
C GLY A 89 9.72 -11.92 -3.32
N VAL A 90 9.02 -10.97 -3.95
CA VAL A 90 8.91 -9.59 -3.45
C VAL A 90 8.20 -9.56 -2.10
N LYS A 91 8.44 -8.52 -1.32
CA LYS A 91 7.79 -8.31 -0.03
C LYS A 91 6.68 -7.27 -0.13
N ILE A 92 5.52 -7.58 0.44
CA ILE A 92 4.34 -6.71 0.49
C ILE A 92 4.28 -6.00 1.84
N MET A 93 4.38 -4.68 1.81
CA MET A 93 4.08 -3.79 2.94
C MET A 93 2.64 -3.32 2.81
N SER A 94 1.83 -3.54 3.83
CA SER A 94 0.41 -3.18 3.80
C SER A 94 0.17 -1.78 4.37
N CYS A 95 0.08 -0.77 3.52
CA CYS A 95 -0.37 0.57 3.90
C CYS A 95 -1.89 0.65 3.67
N GLN A 96 -2.67 0.40 4.72
CA GLN A 96 -4.13 0.37 4.61
C GLN A 96 -4.70 1.78 4.57
N VAL A 97 -5.26 2.17 3.42
CA VAL A 97 -5.87 3.48 3.17
C VAL A 97 -7.39 3.41 2.99
N PHE A 98 -7.94 2.19 2.93
CA PHE A 98 -9.39 1.92 2.89
C PHE A 98 -9.77 0.85 3.92
N SER A 99 -10.97 0.99 4.51
CA SER A 99 -11.57 0.05 5.45
C SER A 99 -13.08 0.01 5.20
N GLY A 100 -13.54 -0.98 4.43
CA GLY A 100 -14.91 -1.04 3.95
C GLY A 100 -15.29 0.18 3.11
N GLN A 101 -16.19 1.01 3.61
CA GLN A 101 -16.60 2.27 2.96
C GLN A 101 -15.80 3.49 3.44
N ASN A 102 -14.92 3.32 4.41
CA ASN A 102 -14.11 4.41 4.93
C ASN A 102 -12.79 4.52 4.17
N SER A 103 -12.32 5.74 4.00
CA SER A 103 -11.00 6.04 3.44
C SER A 103 -10.24 7.00 4.35
N VAL A 104 -8.94 7.05 4.18
CA VAL A 104 -8.10 8.07 4.83
C VAL A 104 -8.45 9.48 4.33
N THR A 105 -8.03 10.48 5.08
CA THR A 105 -7.94 11.85 4.60
C THR A 105 -6.73 12.00 3.68
N LEU A 106 -6.66 13.09 2.90
CA LEU A 106 -5.45 13.42 2.10
C LEU A 106 -4.17 13.44 2.94
N ALA A 107 -4.25 13.93 4.18
CA ALA A 107 -3.11 13.91 5.09
C ALA A 107 -2.73 12.49 5.53
N GLY A 108 -3.71 11.59 5.72
CA GLY A 108 -3.48 10.19 6.03
C GLY A 108 -2.86 9.44 4.85
N GLU A 109 -3.30 9.74 3.64
CA GLU A 109 -2.73 9.20 2.40
C GLU A 109 -1.28 9.65 2.22
N ALA A 110 -0.98 10.93 2.36
CA ALA A 110 0.38 11.46 2.28
C ALA A 110 1.31 10.81 3.32
N ARG A 111 0.81 10.58 4.56
CA ARG A 111 1.56 9.83 5.58
C ARG A 111 1.81 8.37 5.18
N ALA A 112 0.84 7.70 4.57
CA ALA A 112 0.99 6.33 4.11
C ALA A 112 2.06 6.21 3.01
N ILE A 113 2.08 7.14 2.07
CA ILE A 113 3.09 7.22 1.01
C ILE A 113 4.48 7.47 1.60
N LYS A 114 4.59 8.45 2.50
CA LYS A 114 5.86 8.76 3.18
C LYS A 114 6.36 7.58 4.01
N TYR A 115 5.48 6.95 4.79
CA TYR A 115 5.79 5.74 5.56
C TYR A 115 6.37 4.63 4.68
N ALA A 116 5.76 4.36 3.53
CA ALA A 116 6.26 3.36 2.61
C ALA A 116 7.69 3.67 2.13
N ALA A 117 7.98 4.93 1.79
CA ALA A 117 9.31 5.37 1.40
C ALA A 117 10.33 5.17 2.52
N ASP A 118 10.01 5.65 3.73
CA ASP A 118 10.90 5.62 4.90
C ASP A 118 11.23 4.19 5.34
N ASN A 119 10.31 3.23 5.09
CA ASN A 119 10.47 1.82 5.42
C ASN A 119 10.99 0.96 4.25
N GLY A 120 11.53 1.58 3.21
CA GLY A 120 12.28 0.89 2.16
C GLY A 120 11.44 0.28 1.04
N ALA A 121 10.17 0.67 0.88
CA ALA A 121 9.40 0.32 -0.30
C ALA A 121 9.99 1.04 -1.53
N VAL A 122 10.08 0.32 -2.65
CA VAL A 122 10.61 0.87 -3.92
C VAL A 122 9.53 0.95 -4.99
N ILE A 123 8.40 0.27 -4.79
CA ILE A 123 7.22 0.33 -5.66
C ILE A 123 6.02 0.67 -4.77
N LEU A 124 5.30 1.71 -5.14
CA LEU A 124 4.06 2.12 -4.52
C LEU A 124 2.90 1.70 -5.43
N GLN A 125 2.20 0.62 -5.06
CA GLN A 125 1.05 0.12 -5.81
C GLN A 125 -0.23 0.79 -5.34
N CYS A 126 -0.76 1.70 -6.14
CA CYS A 126 -2.01 2.42 -5.89
C CYS A 126 -3.13 1.85 -6.78
N SER A 127 -3.89 0.88 -6.25
CA SER A 127 -5.05 0.31 -6.96
C SER A 127 -6.32 1.15 -6.73
N TRP A 128 -6.20 2.45 -6.84
CA TRP A 128 -7.20 3.48 -6.69
C TRP A 128 -6.81 4.71 -7.52
N GLY A 129 -7.68 5.70 -7.60
CA GLY A 129 -7.42 6.93 -8.33
C GLY A 129 -8.63 7.86 -8.31
N TYR A 130 -8.57 8.91 -9.08
CA TYR A 130 -9.65 9.86 -9.25
C TYR A 130 -10.71 9.33 -10.23
N ASN A 131 -11.96 9.80 -10.06
CA ASN A 131 -13.02 9.54 -11.03
C ASN A 131 -12.74 10.29 -12.34
N SER A 132 -13.05 9.66 -13.46
CA SER A 132 -13.02 10.34 -14.76
C SER A 132 -14.08 11.43 -14.85
N SER A 133 -13.93 12.35 -15.81
CA SER A 133 -14.95 13.36 -16.08
C SER A 133 -16.27 12.73 -16.54
N GLU A 134 -16.21 11.64 -17.29
CA GLU A 134 -17.40 10.93 -17.79
C GLU A 134 -18.15 10.24 -16.65
N SER A 135 -17.46 9.45 -15.82
CA SER A 135 -18.04 8.82 -14.64
C SER A 135 -18.63 9.83 -13.66
N SER A 136 -17.96 10.96 -13.48
CA SER A 136 -18.43 12.05 -12.62
C SER A 136 -19.74 12.65 -13.12
N ILE A 137 -19.89 12.87 -14.43
CA ILE A 137 -21.13 13.38 -15.04
C ILE A 137 -22.28 12.36 -14.81
N ILE A 138 -22.03 11.09 -15.03
CA ILE A 138 -23.04 10.04 -14.91
C ILE A 138 -23.45 9.81 -13.45
N ASN A 139 -22.51 9.79 -12.53
CA ASN A 139 -22.71 9.39 -11.13
C ASN A 139 -22.75 10.55 -10.14
N GLY A 140 -22.55 11.79 -10.60
CA GLY A 140 -22.57 12.98 -9.74
C GLY A 140 -21.36 13.10 -8.81
N TYR A 141 -20.23 12.51 -9.17
CA TYR A 141 -18.96 12.66 -8.45
C TYR A 141 -18.19 13.90 -8.91
N THR A 142 -17.22 14.31 -8.13
CA THR A 142 -16.25 15.32 -8.55
C THR A 142 -15.17 14.66 -9.38
N PRO A 143 -14.90 15.11 -10.61
CA PRO A 143 -13.83 14.58 -11.40
C PRO A 143 -12.46 14.88 -10.77
N GLY A 144 -11.49 14.04 -11.04
CA GLY A 144 -10.10 14.31 -10.70
C GLY A 144 -9.52 15.48 -11.52
N PRO A 145 -8.33 15.95 -11.14
CA PRO A 145 -7.64 17.04 -11.83
C PRO A 145 -7.29 16.62 -13.27
N ALA A 146 -7.50 17.53 -14.22
CA ALA A 146 -7.26 17.27 -15.65
C ALA A 146 -5.79 17.56 -16.08
N THR A 147 -5.05 18.27 -15.24
CA THR A 147 -3.67 18.67 -15.53
C THR A 147 -2.80 18.56 -14.27
N GLU A 148 -1.48 18.41 -14.46
CA GLU A 148 -0.52 18.42 -13.35
C GLU A 148 -0.60 19.73 -12.53
N LYS A 149 -0.81 20.85 -13.18
CA LYS A 149 -0.96 22.13 -12.50
C LYS A 149 -2.18 22.13 -11.59
N GLU A 150 -3.34 21.69 -12.10
CA GLU A 150 -4.58 21.62 -11.30
C GLU A 150 -4.41 20.63 -10.14
N TRP A 151 -3.76 19.50 -10.37
CA TRP A 151 -3.44 18.52 -9.35
C TRP A 151 -2.56 19.14 -8.25
N ALA A 152 -1.46 19.80 -8.62
CA ALA A 152 -0.56 20.44 -7.67
C ALA A 152 -1.23 21.58 -6.86
N GLU A 153 -2.18 22.29 -7.45
CA GLU A 153 -2.92 23.37 -6.78
C GLU A 153 -4.04 22.81 -5.86
N THR A 154 -4.68 21.71 -6.25
CA THR A 154 -5.84 21.15 -5.54
C THR A 154 -5.42 20.11 -4.48
N TYR A 155 -4.39 19.31 -4.77
CA TYR A 155 -3.91 18.22 -3.93
C TYR A 155 -2.41 18.31 -3.62
N PRO A 156 -1.94 19.45 -3.07
CA PRO A 156 -0.49 19.67 -2.87
C PRO A 156 0.16 18.63 -1.95
N LEU A 157 -0.54 18.14 -0.91
CA LEU A 157 -0.01 17.11 0.00
C LEU A 157 0.24 15.78 -0.69
N GLU A 158 -0.66 15.36 -1.57
CA GLU A 158 -0.50 14.13 -2.35
C GLU A 158 0.69 14.26 -3.29
N LYS A 159 0.77 15.40 -4.01
CA LYS A 159 1.91 15.67 -4.89
C LYS A 159 3.24 15.66 -4.14
N GLU A 160 3.33 16.36 -3.01
CA GLU A 160 4.53 16.39 -2.19
C GLU A 160 4.93 14.99 -1.68
N ALA A 161 3.95 14.17 -1.27
CA ALA A 161 4.20 12.81 -0.81
C ALA A 161 4.71 11.91 -1.96
N LEU A 162 4.13 12.03 -3.14
CA LEU A 162 4.59 11.28 -4.33
C LEU A 162 5.97 11.73 -4.79
N ASP A 163 6.24 13.04 -4.81
CA ASP A 163 7.58 13.58 -5.09
C ASP A 163 8.60 13.08 -4.05
N TYR A 164 8.19 13.02 -2.78
CA TYR A 164 9.03 12.46 -1.72
C TYR A 164 9.35 10.98 -1.98
N PHE A 165 8.33 10.16 -2.31
CA PHE A 165 8.52 8.75 -2.63
C PHE A 165 9.45 8.55 -3.83
N ILE A 166 9.22 9.28 -4.91
CA ILE A 166 10.04 9.20 -6.14
C ILE A 166 11.50 9.54 -5.86
N ASN A 167 11.76 10.55 -5.02
CA ASN A 167 13.12 11.06 -4.81
C ASN A 167 13.85 10.43 -3.61
N ASN A 168 13.14 9.85 -2.63
CA ASN A 168 13.74 9.41 -1.37
C ASN A 168 13.52 7.93 -1.04
N ALA A 169 12.59 7.25 -1.71
CA ALA A 169 12.47 5.80 -1.56
C ALA A 169 13.72 5.11 -2.11
N GLY A 170 13.99 3.91 -1.63
CA GLY A 170 15.14 3.15 -2.10
C GLY A 170 15.27 1.84 -1.36
N SER A 171 15.94 0.87 -1.95
CA SER A 171 16.16 -0.41 -1.28
C SER A 171 17.17 -0.26 -0.13
N PRO A 172 16.98 -1.00 0.98
CA PRO A 172 17.90 -0.93 2.13
C PRO A 172 19.35 -1.23 1.80
N ASN A 173 19.60 -1.92 0.69
CA ASN A 173 20.94 -2.28 0.22
C ASN A 173 21.52 -1.27 -0.79
N GLY A 174 20.82 -0.16 -1.07
CA GLY A 174 21.26 0.84 -2.03
C GLY A 174 21.33 0.38 -3.48
N VAL A 175 20.65 -0.75 -3.82
CA VAL A 175 20.62 -1.30 -5.20
C VAL A 175 19.60 -0.54 -6.06
N ILE A 176 18.53 -0.05 -5.44
CA ILE A 176 17.50 0.76 -6.09
C ILE A 176 17.48 2.12 -5.42
N ASP A 177 17.61 3.17 -6.20
CA ASP A 177 17.62 4.56 -5.78
C ASP A 177 16.34 5.24 -6.34
N GLY A 178 15.57 5.86 -5.44
CA GLY A 178 14.26 6.40 -5.75
C GLY A 178 13.13 5.35 -5.79
N GLY A 179 11.90 5.80 -6.00
CA GLY A 179 10.70 4.97 -5.99
C GLY A 179 9.86 5.11 -7.25
N ILE A 180 9.04 4.10 -7.51
CA ILE A 180 8.13 4.05 -8.68
C ILE A 180 6.69 3.95 -8.18
N PRO A 181 5.89 5.02 -8.22
CA PRO A 181 4.46 4.94 -8.02
C PRO A 181 3.76 4.36 -9.26
N VAL A 182 2.84 3.42 -9.04
CA VAL A 182 2.04 2.76 -10.08
C VAL A 182 0.57 2.91 -9.73
N PHE A 183 -0.18 3.57 -10.58
CA PHE A 183 -1.61 3.79 -10.40
C PHE A 183 -2.45 2.92 -11.33
N ALA A 184 -3.63 2.53 -10.86
CA ALA A 184 -4.63 1.91 -11.71
C ALA A 184 -5.10 2.88 -12.80
N ALA A 185 -5.36 2.34 -14.00
CA ALA A 185 -5.89 3.15 -15.11
C ALA A 185 -7.38 3.50 -14.97
N GLY A 186 -8.06 2.94 -13.97
CA GLY A 186 -9.51 3.04 -13.76
C GLY A 186 -10.28 1.84 -14.32
N ASN A 187 -11.60 1.86 -14.13
CA ASN A 187 -12.52 0.80 -14.56
C ASN A 187 -13.60 1.33 -15.52
N GLU A 188 -13.39 2.49 -16.11
CA GLU A 188 -14.38 3.25 -16.89
C GLU A 188 -14.10 3.17 -18.37
#